data_8db13cfd063df537b8d47d99f085b8eb
#
_entry.id   8db13cfd063df537b8d47d99f085b8eb
#
_cell.length_a   1.000
_cell.length_b   1.000
_cell.length_c   1.000
_cell.angle_alpha   90.00
_cell.angle_beta   90.00
_cell.angle_gamma   90.00
#
_symmetry.space_group_name_H-M   'P 1'
#
loop_
_entity.id
_entity.type
_entity.pdbx_description
1 polymer ?
#
loop_
_entity_poly.entity_id
_entity_poly.type
_entity_poly.pdbx_seq_one_letter_code
_entity_poly.pdbx_strand_id
1 'polypeptide(L)'
;MPLNAPMARNENVNENLSRDEIAHILLPYGGKALTDSQLASLAKYLELLTRWNQTIPLTSIQDDTEVVARHFGESIFAGPLLPMSRGRLADVGSGAGFPGLPLKIAFPELQVTFLEPNIKKCAFLREVQSALGLPGVDVVRNRYEDFHAAPGSFDFVCSRALGGYKRLLLWSKVVLKPGGHVILWLGTEDSNLLTRVKYWNWALPIKIPESRQRVLLMGTPKP
;
A
#
# COMPACT_ATOMS: atom_id res chain seq x y z
N MET A 1 50.89 5.75 32.97
CA MET A 1 49.89 4.91 32.25
C MET A 1 48.53 5.49 32.51
N PRO A 2 47.87 6.14 31.54
CA PRO A 2 46.49 6.56 31.73
C PRO A 2 45.55 5.47 31.26
N LEU A 3 44.55 5.19 32.10
CA LEU A 3 43.46 4.26 31.93
C LEU A 3 42.58 4.64 30.71
N ASN A 4 42.34 3.68 29.83
CA ASN A 4 41.38 3.78 28.74
C ASN A 4 39.96 3.99 29.31
N ALA A 5 39.35 5.11 28.95
CA ALA A 5 37.91 5.31 29.10
C ALA A 5 37.18 4.43 28.06
N PRO A 6 36.09 3.77 28.41
CA PRO A 6 35.29 3.02 27.44
C PRO A 6 34.61 4.02 26.49
N MET A 7 34.77 3.78 25.19
CA MET A 7 34.01 4.48 24.15
C MET A 7 32.53 4.28 24.42
N ALA A 8 31.81 5.39 24.55
CA ALA A 8 30.36 5.42 24.58
C ALA A 8 29.85 4.77 23.28
N ARG A 9 29.10 3.67 23.39
CA ARG A 9 28.30 3.14 22.31
C ARG A 9 27.24 4.22 22.01
N ASN A 10 27.31 4.78 20.81
CA ASN A 10 26.19 5.53 20.26
C ASN A 10 25.01 4.57 20.17
N GLU A 11 24.16 4.56 21.17
CA GLU A 11 22.80 4.08 21.05
C GLU A 11 22.07 5.07 20.12
N ASN A 12 22.04 4.74 18.82
CA ASN A 12 21.07 5.33 17.93
C ASN A 12 19.68 4.88 18.44
N VAL A 13 19.13 5.64 19.35
CA VAL A 13 17.71 5.63 19.64
C VAL A 13 17.07 6.08 18.33
N ASN A 14 16.44 5.16 17.58
CA ASN A 14 15.53 5.52 16.50
C ASN A 14 14.44 6.37 17.16
N GLU A 15 14.58 7.69 17.11
CA GLU A 15 13.50 8.60 17.47
C GLU A 15 12.39 8.35 16.44
N ASN A 16 11.28 7.74 16.88
CA ASN A 16 10.11 7.54 16.06
C ASN A 16 9.68 8.89 15.46
N LEU A 17 9.45 8.94 14.16
CA LEU A 17 8.97 10.16 13.51
C LEU A 17 7.72 10.70 14.22
N SER A 18 7.73 11.98 14.54
CA SER A 18 6.57 12.69 15.05
C SER A 18 5.46 12.77 14.00
N ARG A 19 4.24 13.03 14.43
CA ARG A 19 3.10 13.19 13.50
C ARG A 19 3.30 14.35 12.53
N ASP A 20 3.94 15.42 12.97
CA ASP A 20 4.22 16.59 12.13
C ASP A 20 5.25 16.28 11.06
N GLU A 21 6.28 15.49 11.37
CA GLU A 21 7.26 15.00 10.39
C GLU A 21 6.59 14.06 9.37
N ILE A 22 5.76 13.12 9.83
CA ILE A 22 4.98 12.26 8.93
C ILE A 22 4.10 13.10 8.00
N ALA A 23 3.37 14.10 8.54
CA ALA A 23 2.54 14.99 7.76
C ALA A 23 3.36 15.75 6.70
N HIS A 24 4.52 16.27 7.09
CA HIS A 24 5.42 16.99 6.17
C HIS A 24 5.92 16.10 5.02
N ILE A 25 6.36 14.88 5.33
CA ILE A 25 6.83 13.91 4.33
C ILE A 25 5.70 13.54 3.34
N LEU A 26 4.45 13.50 3.79
CA LEU A 26 3.31 13.09 2.98
C LEU A 26 2.74 14.22 2.10
N LEU A 27 3.12 15.50 2.30
CA LEU A 27 2.60 16.63 1.53
C LEU A 27 2.68 16.46 0.01
N PRO A 28 3.78 15.96 -0.59
CA PRO A 28 3.87 15.78 -2.04
C PRO A 28 2.89 14.74 -2.61
N TYR A 29 2.39 13.83 -1.78
CA TYR A 29 1.60 12.67 -2.22
C TYR A 29 0.10 12.84 -2.08
N GLY A 30 -0.36 13.82 -1.36
CA GLY A 30 -1.78 13.95 -1.07
C GLY A 30 -2.33 15.34 -1.30
N GLY A 31 -3.31 15.49 -2.19
CA GLY A 31 -4.11 16.71 -2.27
C GLY A 31 -5.04 16.93 -1.06
N LYS A 32 -5.12 15.96 -0.12
CA LYS A 32 -5.96 16.02 1.08
C LYS A 32 -5.09 16.03 2.33
N ALA A 33 -5.26 17.03 3.17
CA ALA A 33 -4.68 17.02 4.51
C ALA A 33 -5.25 15.83 5.31
N LEU A 34 -4.36 15.02 5.89
CA LEU A 34 -4.75 13.98 6.84
C LEU A 34 -5.12 14.61 8.18
N THR A 35 -6.09 14.03 8.87
CA THR A 35 -6.44 14.43 10.22
C THR A 35 -5.40 13.93 11.23
N ASP A 36 -5.36 14.56 12.43
CA ASP A 36 -4.47 14.11 13.51
C ASP A 36 -4.66 12.63 13.87
N SER A 37 -5.90 12.14 13.83
CA SER A 37 -6.20 10.72 14.04
C SER A 37 -5.62 9.82 12.97
N GLN A 38 -5.66 10.23 11.70
CA GLN A 38 -5.05 9.49 10.61
C GLN A 38 -3.52 9.50 10.70
N LEU A 39 -2.92 10.63 11.05
CA LEU A 39 -1.48 10.74 11.30
C LEU A 39 -1.04 9.86 12.48
N ALA A 40 -1.81 9.85 13.57
CA ALA A 40 -1.56 8.96 14.71
C ALA A 40 -1.64 7.48 14.31
N SER A 41 -2.59 7.12 13.44
CA SER A 41 -2.73 5.76 12.90
C SER A 41 -1.54 5.38 12.03
N LEU A 42 -1.04 6.29 11.17
CA LEU A 42 0.16 6.05 10.36
C LEU A 42 1.41 5.90 11.22
N ALA A 43 1.58 6.74 12.26
CA ALA A 43 2.69 6.63 13.21
C ALA A 43 2.67 5.27 13.94
N LYS A 44 1.48 4.83 14.39
CA LYS A 44 1.34 3.51 15.04
C LYS A 44 1.59 2.35 14.07
N TYR A 45 1.16 2.48 12.82
CA TYR A 45 1.46 1.50 11.79
C TYR A 45 2.97 1.42 11.50
N LEU A 46 3.67 2.54 11.44
CA LEU A 46 5.13 2.59 11.28
C LEU A 46 5.83 1.85 12.42
N GLU A 47 5.47 2.14 13.67
CA GLU A 47 6.01 1.46 14.87
C GLU A 47 5.83 -0.07 14.77
N LEU A 48 4.63 -0.52 14.41
CA LEU A 48 4.34 -1.94 14.23
C LEU A 48 5.16 -2.56 13.11
N LEU A 49 5.27 -1.86 11.98
CA LEU A 49 6.05 -2.31 10.82
C LEU A 49 7.53 -2.49 11.18
N THR A 50 8.13 -1.48 11.80
CA THR A 50 9.54 -1.50 12.22
C THR A 50 9.82 -2.64 13.20
N ARG A 51 8.94 -2.82 14.19
CA ARG A 51 9.05 -3.92 15.16
C ARG A 51 8.96 -5.30 14.49
N TRP A 52 7.98 -5.52 13.63
CA TRP A 52 7.80 -6.81 12.95
C TRP A 52 8.90 -7.08 11.93
N ASN A 53 9.42 -6.03 11.27
CA ASN A 53 10.48 -6.16 10.27
C ASN A 53 11.81 -6.68 10.86
N GLN A 54 11.97 -6.62 12.20
CA GLN A 54 13.10 -7.24 12.90
C GLN A 54 13.07 -8.78 12.87
N THR A 55 11.87 -9.36 12.71
CA THR A 55 11.68 -10.83 12.80
C THR A 55 11.22 -11.45 11.49
N ILE A 56 10.50 -10.73 10.66
CA ILE A 56 10.07 -11.19 9.34
C ILE A 56 10.30 -10.08 8.29
N PRO A 57 10.80 -10.45 7.10
CA PRO A 57 11.08 -9.45 6.06
C PRO A 57 9.77 -8.91 5.47
N LEU A 58 9.26 -7.81 6.02
CA LEU A 58 8.10 -7.08 5.54
C LEU A 58 8.49 -6.06 4.46
N THR A 59 9.58 -5.36 4.67
CA THR A 59 10.16 -4.39 3.73
C THR A 59 11.69 -4.41 3.82
N SER A 60 12.36 -4.09 2.72
CA SER A 60 13.82 -3.88 2.68
C SER A 60 14.24 -2.47 3.09
N ILE A 61 13.30 -1.53 3.19
CA ILE A 61 13.56 -0.16 3.60
C ILE A 61 13.65 -0.13 5.13
N GLN A 62 14.76 0.43 5.65
CA GLN A 62 15.05 0.50 7.09
C GLN A 62 14.89 1.92 7.66
N ASP A 63 15.01 2.94 6.82
CA ASP A 63 14.84 4.33 7.21
C ASP A 63 13.36 4.69 7.27
N ASP A 64 12.91 5.18 8.43
CA ASP A 64 11.50 5.48 8.69
C ASP A 64 10.98 6.60 7.78
N THR A 65 11.79 7.60 7.44
CA THR A 65 11.45 8.66 6.50
C THR A 65 11.20 8.09 5.10
N GLU A 66 12.08 7.19 4.66
CA GLU A 66 11.92 6.50 3.37
C GLU A 66 10.70 5.56 3.37
N VAL A 67 10.42 4.88 4.48
CA VAL A 67 9.19 4.06 4.64
C VAL A 67 7.95 4.93 4.48
N VAL A 68 7.87 6.07 5.18
CA VAL A 68 6.74 6.99 5.11
C VAL A 68 6.59 7.54 3.69
N ALA A 69 7.65 8.02 3.08
CA ALA A 69 7.59 8.56 1.72
C ALA A 69 7.18 7.51 0.70
N ARG A 70 7.93 6.39 0.64
CA ARG A 70 7.79 5.38 -0.42
C ARG A 70 6.68 4.39 -0.19
N HIS A 71 6.36 4.05 1.05
CA HIS A 71 5.29 3.10 1.31
C HIS A 71 3.97 3.80 1.60
N PHE A 72 3.93 4.77 2.51
CA PHE A 72 2.68 5.43 2.83
C PHE A 72 2.31 6.48 1.77
N GLY A 73 3.24 7.39 1.45
CA GLY A 73 3.00 8.47 0.50
C GLY A 73 2.60 7.97 -0.89
N GLU A 74 3.40 7.08 -1.48
CA GLU A 74 3.08 6.51 -2.79
C GLU A 74 1.74 5.76 -2.80
N SER A 75 1.38 5.10 -1.69
CA SER A 75 0.08 4.41 -1.57
C SER A 75 -1.08 5.40 -1.55
N ILE A 76 -0.99 6.45 -0.71
CA ILE A 76 -2.03 7.46 -0.53
C ILE A 76 -2.24 8.28 -1.81
N PHE A 77 -1.19 8.46 -2.61
CA PHE A 77 -1.21 9.24 -3.85
C PHE A 77 -2.31 8.81 -4.84
N ALA A 78 -2.70 7.55 -4.84
CA ALA A 78 -3.79 7.06 -5.70
C ALA A 78 -5.17 7.59 -5.30
N GLY A 79 -5.37 7.91 -4.02
CA GLY A 79 -6.69 8.21 -3.49
C GLY A 79 -7.40 9.41 -4.13
N PRO A 80 -6.76 10.58 -4.28
CA PRO A 80 -7.37 11.75 -4.91
C PRO A 80 -7.65 11.58 -6.41
N LEU A 81 -7.01 10.62 -7.06
CA LEU A 81 -7.12 10.39 -8.51
C LEU A 81 -8.34 9.58 -8.91
N LEU A 82 -9.00 8.95 -7.95
CA LEU A 82 -10.20 8.13 -8.13
C LEU A 82 -11.21 8.44 -7.03
N PRO A 83 -12.51 8.12 -7.23
CA PRO A 83 -13.52 8.30 -6.19
C PRO A 83 -13.39 7.24 -5.09
N MET A 84 -12.20 7.12 -4.48
CA MET A 84 -11.86 6.12 -3.48
C MET A 84 -12.33 6.47 -2.06
N SER A 85 -13.10 7.54 -1.89
CA SER A 85 -13.63 7.92 -0.57
C SER A 85 -14.48 6.82 0.08
N ARG A 86 -15.06 5.96 -0.74
CA ARG A 86 -15.82 4.76 -0.34
C ARG A 86 -15.71 3.70 -1.44
N GLY A 87 -16.09 2.47 -1.15
CA GLY A 87 -16.11 1.35 -2.10
C GLY A 87 -15.36 0.14 -1.55
N ARG A 88 -15.29 -0.91 -2.36
CA ARG A 88 -14.64 -2.17 -2.02
C ARG A 88 -13.35 -2.31 -2.81
N LEU A 89 -12.23 -2.41 -2.11
CA LEU A 89 -10.89 -2.56 -2.66
C LEU A 89 -10.38 -3.98 -2.40
N ALA A 90 -9.89 -4.67 -3.41
CA ALA A 90 -9.05 -5.85 -3.25
C ALA A 90 -7.57 -5.44 -3.38
N ASP A 91 -6.78 -5.64 -2.34
CA ASP A 91 -5.33 -5.46 -2.36
C ASP A 91 -4.65 -6.81 -2.59
N VAL A 92 -4.06 -6.99 -3.78
CA VAL A 92 -3.55 -8.27 -4.25
C VAL A 92 -2.04 -8.37 -4.03
N GLY A 93 -1.63 -9.38 -3.25
CA GLY A 93 -0.25 -9.52 -2.82
C GLY A 93 0.14 -8.46 -1.81
N SER A 94 -0.72 -8.24 -0.83
CA SER A 94 -0.70 -7.11 0.11
C SER A 94 0.61 -6.97 0.89
N GLY A 95 1.32 -8.07 1.13
CA GLY A 95 2.59 -8.04 1.85
C GLY A 95 2.47 -7.45 3.24
N ALA A 96 3.16 -6.34 3.44
CA ALA A 96 3.05 -5.55 4.67
C ALA A 96 1.83 -4.61 4.70
N GLY A 97 0.89 -4.75 3.74
CA GLY A 97 -0.32 -3.93 3.66
C GLY A 97 -0.22 -2.73 2.70
N PHE A 98 0.71 -2.78 1.74
CA PHE A 98 0.89 -1.73 0.76
C PHE A 98 0.31 -2.13 -0.61
N PRO A 99 -0.62 -1.33 -1.16
CA PRO A 99 -1.02 0.02 -0.74
C PRO A 99 -2.24 0.08 0.20
N GLY A 100 -2.90 -1.03 0.50
CA GLY A 100 -4.24 -1.08 1.09
C GLY A 100 -4.36 -0.43 2.48
N LEU A 101 -3.40 -0.64 3.41
CA LEU A 101 -3.47 -0.05 4.76
C LEU A 101 -3.36 1.47 4.75
N PRO A 102 -2.36 2.11 4.08
CA PRO A 102 -2.32 3.57 4.00
C PRO A 102 -3.56 4.16 3.33
N LEU A 103 -4.12 3.48 2.28
CA LEU A 103 -5.37 3.89 1.66
C LEU A 103 -6.54 3.80 2.64
N LYS A 104 -6.65 2.70 3.40
CA LYS A 104 -7.69 2.52 4.42
C LYS A 104 -7.63 3.58 5.52
N ILE A 105 -6.43 3.93 5.97
CA ILE A 105 -6.23 4.98 6.98
C ILE A 105 -6.63 6.35 6.42
N ALA A 106 -6.22 6.67 5.19
CA ALA A 106 -6.56 7.94 4.55
C ALA A 106 -8.04 8.04 4.14
N PHE A 107 -8.69 6.91 3.84
CA PHE A 107 -10.08 6.82 3.38
C PHE A 107 -10.86 5.82 4.26
N PRO A 108 -11.33 6.23 5.46
CA PRO A 108 -11.90 5.31 6.44
C PRO A 108 -13.15 4.54 5.98
N GLU A 109 -13.91 5.08 5.03
CA GLU A 109 -15.11 4.43 4.47
C GLU A 109 -14.79 3.33 3.44
N LEU A 110 -13.52 3.22 3.02
CA LEU A 110 -13.08 2.17 2.10
C LEU A 110 -13.14 0.80 2.79
N GLN A 111 -13.75 -0.18 2.16
CA GLN A 111 -13.71 -1.57 2.60
C GLN A 111 -12.56 -2.28 1.87
N VAL A 112 -11.65 -2.89 2.61
CA VAL A 112 -10.43 -3.45 2.04
C VAL A 112 -10.33 -4.94 2.32
N THR A 113 -10.20 -5.74 1.26
CA THR A 113 -9.87 -7.16 1.34
C THR A 113 -8.40 -7.35 0.95
N PHE A 114 -7.58 -7.75 1.91
CA PHE A 114 -6.17 -8.09 1.70
C PHE A 114 -6.06 -9.55 1.26
N LEU A 115 -5.46 -9.80 0.09
CA LEU A 115 -5.17 -11.14 -0.43
C LEU A 115 -3.68 -11.42 -0.33
N GLU A 116 -3.27 -12.19 0.70
CA GLU A 116 -1.88 -12.47 1.01
C GLU A 116 -1.70 -13.95 1.38
N PRO A 117 -0.92 -14.75 0.65
CA PRO A 117 -0.75 -16.17 0.95
C PRO A 117 0.14 -16.46 2.17
N ASN A 118 1.03 -15.54 2.55
CA ASN A 118 1.98 -15.78 3.64
C ASN A 118 1.33 -15.60 5.01
N ILE A 119 1.34 -16.67 5.81
CA ILE A 119 0.70 -16.70 7.14
C ILE A 119 1.25 -15.63 8.10
N LYS A 120 2.57 -15.37 8.08
CA LYS A 120 3.19 -14.37 8.96
C LYS A 120 2.80 -12.94 8.57
N LYS A 121 2.73 -12.67 7.25
CA LYS A 121 2.26 -11.38 6.74
C LYS A 121 0.77 -11.16 7.05
N CYS A 122 -0.05 -12.21 6.93
CA CYS A 122 -1.45 -12.13 7.36
C CYS A 122 -1.59 -11.86 8.88
N ALA A 123 -0.72 -12.45 9.71
CA ALA A 123 -0.72 -12.17 11.14
C ALA A 123 -0.38 -10.70 11.42
N PHE A 124 0.62 -10.16 10.75
CA PHE A 124 0.97 -8.74 10.81
C PHE A 124 -0.21 -7.84 10.41
N LEU A 125 -0.85 -8.11 9.26
CA LEU A 125 -2.00 -7.32 8.80
C LEU A 125 -3.15 -7.31 9.82
N ARG A 126 -3.45 -8.45 10.45
CA ARG A 126 -4.47 -8.54 11.49
C ARG A 126 -4.08 -7.80 12.76
N GLU A 127 -2.80 -7.81 13.14
CA GLU A 127 -2.33 -7.02 14.27
C GLU A 127 -2.49 -5.53 14.02
N VAL A 128 -2.09 -5.05 12.84
CA VAL A 128 -2.29 -3.63 12.47
C VAL A 128 -3.79 -3.29 12.46
N GLN A 129 -4.63 -4.12 11.85
CA GLN A 129 -6.09 -3.94 11.84
C GLN A 129 -6.65 -3.80 13.25
N SER A 130 -6.27 -4.70 14.16
CA SER A 130 -6.73 -4.70 15.55
C SER A 130 -6.20 -3.50 16.34
N ALA A 131 -4.90 -3.21 16.24
CA ALA A 131 -4.25 -2.12 16.96
C ALA A 131 -4.77 -0.74 16.56
N LEU A 132 -5.18 -0.57 15.30
CA LEU A 132 -5.74 0.68 14.79
C LEU A 132 -7.28 0.70 14.80
N GLY A 133 -7.94 -0.39 15.18
CA GLY A 133 -9.40 -0.46 15.18
C GLY A 133 -10.02 -0.20 13.81
N LEU A 134 -9.44 -0.75 12.72
CA LEU A 134 -9.89 -0.48 11.36
C LEU A 134 -11.14 -1.31 11.00
N PRO A 135 -12.34 -0.72 10.88
CA PRO A 135 -13.54 -1.44 10.45
C PRO A 135 -13.49 -1.69 8.93
N GLY A 136 -14.22 -2.72 8.46
CA GLY A 136 -14.32 -3.01 7.03
C GLY A 136 -13.00 -3.48 6.39
N VAL A 137 -12.17 -4.18 7.16
CA VAL A 137 -10.94 -4.80 6.71
C VAL A 137 -11.06 -6.30 6.85
N ASP A 138 -10.82 -7.03 5.75
CA ASP A 138 -10.75 -8.48 5.71
C ASP A 138 -9.34 -8.94 5.31
N VAL A 139 -8.73 -9.83 6.10
CA VAL A 139 -7.43 -10.43 5.78
C VAL A 139 -7.61 -11.89 5.39
N VAL A 140 -7.52 -12.15 4.10
CA VAL A 140 -7.72 -13.46 3.50
C VAL A 140 -6.37 -14.09 3.17
N ARG A 141 -6.04 -15.21 3.85
CA ARG A 141 -4.84 -15.99 3.55
C ARG A 141 -5.06 -16.86 2.33
N ASN A 142 -4.91 -16.26 1.16
CA ASN A 142 -5.05 -16.98 -0.11
C ASN A 142 -4.20 -16.32 -1.20
N ARG A 143 -3.87 -17.06 -2.24
CA ARG A 143 -3.47 -16.47 -3.52
C ARG A 143 -4.71 -15.89 -4.17
N TYR A 144 -4.57 -14.78 -4.90
CA TYR A 144 -5.72 -14.17 -5.56
C TYR A 144 -6.31 -15.09 -6.64
N GLU A 145 -5.46 -15.91 -7.29
CA GLU A 145 -5.90 -16.89 -8.29
C GLU A 145 -6.86 -17.94 -7.72
N ASP A 146 -6.69 -18.27 -6.43
CA ASP A 146 -7.49 -19.26 -5.71
C ASP A 146 -8.64 -18.62 -4.91
N PHE A 147 -8.73 -17.28 -4.92
CA PHE A 147 -9.78 -16.55 -4.23
C PHE A 147 -11.00 -16.37 -5.12
N HIS A 148 -12.05 -17.13 -4.83
CA HIS A 148 -13.32 -17.12 -5.59
C HIS A 148 -14.25 -16.00 -5.10
N ALA A 149 -13.97 -14.76 -5.52
CA ALA A 149 -14.93 -13.67 -5.34
C ALA A 149 -16.08 -13.78 -6.34
N ALA A 150 -17.27 -13.37 -5.93
CA ALA A 150 -18.38 -13.24 -6.88
C ALA A 150 -18.02 -12.20 -7.97
N PRO A 151 -18.46 -12.40 -9.23
CA PRO A 151 -18.28 -11.41 -10.28
C PRO A 151 -18.78 -10.02 -9.84
N GLY A 152 -18.06 -8.97 -10.16
CA GLY A 152 -18.43 -7.62 -9.80
C GLY A 152 -18.42 -7.32 -8.30
N SER A 153 -17.55 -7.97 -7.51
CA SER A 153 -17.47 -7.78 -6.07
C SER A 153 -16.77 -6.50 -5.65
N PHE A 154 -15.85 -5.98 -6.49
CA PHE A 154 -14.96 -4.90 -6.13
C PHE A 154 -15.13 -3.67 -7.03
N ASP A 155 -15.02 -2.50 -6.44
CA ASP A 155 -14.95 -1.23 -7.16
C ASP A 155 -13.50 -1.00 -7.64
N PHE A 156 -12.54 -1.49 -6.85
CA PHE A 156 -11.11 -1.32 -7.11
C PHE A 156 -10.36 -2.63 -6.87
N VAL A 157 -9.38 -2.89 -7.72
CA VAL A 157 -8.33 -3.89 -7.50
C VAL A 157 -7.00 -3.18 -7.54
N CYS A 158 -6.20 -3.32 -6.51
CA CYS A 158 -4.86 -2.74 -6.50
C CYS A 158 -3.79 -3.81 -6.32
N SER A 159 -2.59 -3.50 -6.79
CA SER A 159 -1.40 -4.30 -6.53
C SER A 159 -0.14 -3.47 -6.66
N ARG A 160 0.84 -3.81 -5.83
CA ARG A 160 2.18 -3.23 -5.84
C ARG A 160 3.22 -4.35 -5.85
N ALA A 161 4.21 -4.23 -6.75
CA ALA A 161 5.33 -5.18 -6.84
C ALA A 161 4.94 -6.66 -7.07
N LEU A 162 3.79 -6.92 -7.69
CA LEU A 162 3.38 -8.26 -8.10
C LEU A 162 3.93 -8.56 -9.51
N GLY A 163 4.57 -9.72 -9.68
CA GLY A 163 4.87 -10.23 -11.01
C GLY A 163 3.63 -10.87 -11.67
N GLY A 164 3.68 -11.07 -13.00
CA GLY A 164 2.63 -11.84 -13.68
C GLY A 164 1.33 -11.08 -13.92
N TYR A 165 1.39 -9.80 -14.23
CA TYR A 165 0.24 -8.90 -14.45
C TYR A 165 -0.85 -9.45 -15.38
N LYS A 166 -0.50 -10.29 -16.37
CA LYS A 166 -1.50 -10.86 -17.28
C LYS A 166 -2.57 -11.66 -16.53
N ARG A 167 -2.18 -12.47 -15.55
CA ARG A 167 -3.13 -13.25 -14.73
C ARG A 167 -3.94 -12.33 -13.82
N LEU A 168 -3.29 -11.34 -13.20
CA LEU A 168 -3.98 -10.34 -12.38
C LEU A 168 -5.05 -9.61 -13.18
N LEU A 169 -4.76 -9.16 -14.38
CA LEU A 169 -5.71 -8.46 -15.24
C LEU A 169 -6.91 -9.35 -15.65
N LEU A 170 -6.68 -10.64 -15.94
CA LEU A 170 -7.76 -11.58 -16.23
C LEU A 170 -8.67 -11.79 -15.02
N TRP A 171 -8.08 -12.00 -13.84
CA TRP A 171 -8.84 -12.12 -12.59
C TRP A 171 -9.58 -10.81 -12.26
N SER A 172 -8.94 -9.67 -12.38
CA SER A 172 -9.55 -8.36 -12.12
C SER A 172 -10.74 -8.09 -13.03
N LYS A 173 -10.69 -8.53 -14.30
CA LYS A 173 -11.84 -8.37 -15.22
C LYS A 173 -13.11 -9.08 -14.72
N VAL A 174 -12.97 -10.19 -14.01
CA VAL A 174 -14.08 -10.94 -13.44
C VAL A 174 -14.62 -10.28 -12.17
N VAL A 175 -13.75 -9.87 -11.27
CA VAL A 175 -14.15 -9.42 -9.93
C VAL A 175 -14.48 -7.93 -9.85
N LEU A 176 -14.06 -7.12 -10.82
CA LEU A 176 -14.42 -5.71 -10.88
C LEU A 176 -15.88 -5.52 -11.30
N LYS A 177 -16.55 -4.58 -10.64
CA LYS A 177 -17.85 -4.06 -11.09
C LYS A 177 -17.73 -3.39 -12.46
N PRO A 178 -18.84 -3.25 -13.20
CA PRO A 178 -18.88 -2.36 -14.35
C PRO A 178 -18.38 -0.96 -13.96
N GLY A 179 -17.39 -0.42 -14.68
CA GLY A 179 -16.74 0.84 -14.34
C GLY A 179 -15.72 0.79 -13.23
N GLY A 180 -15.47 -0.38 -12.64
CA GLY A 180 -14.41 -0.57 -11.64
C GLY A 180 -13.01 -0.45 -12.22
N HIS A 181 -12.02 -0.18 -11.38
CA HIS A 181 -10.65 0.15 -11.80
C HIS A 181 -9.62 -0.81 -11.23
N VAL A 182 -8.66 -1.19 -12.07
CA VAL A 182 -7.37 -1.70 -11.61
C VAL A 182 -6.41 -0.53 -11.39
N ILE A 183 -5.62 -0.59 -10.31
CA ILE A 183 -4.67 0.45 -9.90
C ILE A 183 -3.35 -0.22 -9.61
N LEU A 184 -2.31 0.12 -10.36
CA LEU A 184 -1.02 -0.56 -10.31
C LEU A 184 0.11 0.43 -10.07
N TRP A 185 0.93 0.15 -9.06
CA TRP A 185 2.19 0.86 -8.78
C TRP A 185 3.32 0.13 -9.51
N LEU A 186 3.85 0.73 -10.56
CA LEU A 186 4.74 0.10 -11.54
C LEU A 186 6.03 0.88 -11.75
N GLY A 187 7.04 0.19 -12.25
CA GLY A 187 8.11 0.83 -12.99
C GLY A 187 7.64 1.31 -14.36
N THR A 188 8.32 2.30 -14.93
CA THR A 188 7.97 2.86 -16.24
C THR A 188 7.95 1.78 -17.35
N GLU A 189 8.88 0.82 -17.31
CA GLU A 189 8.96 -0.26 -18.31
C GLU A 189 7.72 -1.16 -18.27
N ASP A 190 7.34 -1.65 -17.08
CA ASP A 190 6.14 -2.48 -16.92
C ASP A 190 4.88 -1.73 -17.33
N SER A 191 4.78 -0.45 -17.00
CA SER A 191 3.67 0.41 -17.40
C SER A 191 3.57 0.48 -18.93
N ASN A 192 4.69 0.69 -19.63
CA ASN A 192 4.72 0.72 -21.10
C ASN A 192 4.30 -0.61 -21.74
N LEU A 193 4.61 -1.72 -21.09
CA LEU A 193 4.17 -3.04 -21.56
C LEU A 193 2.67 -3.24 -21.33
N LEU A 194 2.16 -2.85 -20.17
CA LEU A 194 0.76 -3.05 -19.81
C LEU A 194 -0.20 -2.17 -20.61
N THR A 195 0.19 -0.94 -20.96
CA THR A 195 -0.63 -0.05 -21.80
C THR A 195 -0.89 -0.61 -23.20
N ARG A 196 -0.11 -1.61 -23.65
CA ARG A 196 -0.34 -2.32 -24.92
C ARG A 196 -1.40 -3.42 -24.82
N VAL A 197 -1.91 -3.73 -23.64
CA VAL A 197 -2.94 -4.77 -23.43
C VAL A 197 -4.29 -4.23 -23.92
N LYS A 198 -4.76 -4.74 -25.06
CA LYS A 198 -5.87 -4.17 -25.83
C LYS A 198 -7.26 -4.35 -25.21
N TYR A 199 -7.44 -5.32 -24.29
CA TYR A 199 -8.72 -5.58 -23.60
C TYR A 199 -8.92 -4.77 -22.32
N TRP A 200 -8.11 -3.72 -22.15
CA TRP A 200 -8.22 -2.71 -21.09
C TRP A 200 -8.25 -1.31 -21.70
N ASN A 201 -9.00 -0.40 -21.09
CA ASN A 201 -8.90 1.03 -21.30
C ASN A 201 -7.93 1.59 -20.26
N TRP A 202 -6.77 2.02 -20.70
CA TRP A 202 -5.74 2.56 -19.82
C TRP A 202 -5.78 4.08 -19.79
N ALA A 203 -5.72 4.67 -18.58
CA ALA A 203 -5.38 6.07 -18.42
C ALA A 203 -3.90 6.29 -18.73
N LEU A 204 -3.50 7.55 -18.95
CA LEU A 204 -2.08 7.89 -19.05
C LEU A 204 -1.40 7.58 -17.71
N PRO A 205 -0.21 6.95 -17.73
CA PRO A 205 0.56 6.72 -16.51
C PRO A 205 0.88 8.04 -15.80
N ILE A 206 0.64 8.09 -14.49
CA ILE A 206 0.90 9.27 -13.68
C ILE A 206 2.18 9.05 -12.90
N LYS A 207 3.15 9.96 -13.06
CA LYS A 207 4.41 9.89 -12.31
C LYS A 207 4.13 10.08 -10.82
N ILE A 208 4.64 9.15 -10.00
CA ILE A 208 4.55 9.26 -8.55
C ILE A 208 5.54 10.35 -8.07
N PRO A 209 5.11 11.29 -7.21
CA PRO A 209 5.98 12.31 -6.65
C PRO A 209 7.26 11.70 -6.04
N GLU A 210 8.34 12.45 -6.04
CA GLU A 210 9.64 12.08 -5.47
C GLU A 210 10.24 10.76 -6.04
N SER A 211 9.60 10.15 -7.06
CA SER A 211 10.10 8.93 -7.69
C SER A 211 10.73 9.22 -9.05
N ARG A 212 11.87 8.56 -9.33
CA ARG A 212 12.53 8.67 -10.64
C ARG A 212 11.88 7.80 -11.71
N GLN A 213 11.38 6.62 -11.33
CA GLN A 213 10.99 5.57 -12.28
C GLN A 213 9.62 4.93 -11.98
N ARG A 214 8.93 5.34 -10.89
CA ARG A 214 7.64 4.76 -10.54
C ARG A 214 6.49 5.61 -11.05
N VAL A 215 5.48 4.90 -11.54
CA VAL A 215 4.24 5.47 -12.05
C VAL A 215 3.04 4.74 -11.46
N LEU A 216 1.94 5.44 -11.36
CA LEU A 216 0.62 4.88 -11.12
C LEU A 216 -0.06 4.66 -12.47
N LEU A 217 -0.46 3.43 -12.75
CA LEU A 217 -1.23 3.07 -13.93
C LEU A 217 -2.62 2.64 -13.52
N MET A 218 -3.64 3.25 -14.12
CA MET A 218 -5.05 2.94 -13.88
C MET A 218 -5.71 2.46 -15.16
N GLY A 219 -6.62 1.50 -15.02
CA GLY A 219 -7.35 0.98 -16.17
C GLY A 219 -8.71 0.42 -15.79
N THR A 220 -9.61 0.38 -16.78
CA THR A 220 -10.91 -0.29 -16.70
C THR A 220 -11.00 -1.41 -17.71
N PRO A 221 -11.63 -2.55 -17.39
CA PRO A 221 -11.82 -3.61 -18.38
C PRO A 221 -12.72 -3.11 -19.51
N LYS A 222 -12.39 -3.48 -20.75
CA LYS A 222 -13.33 -3.32 -21.87
C LYS A 222 -14.45 -4.35 -21.78
N PRO A 223 -15.63 -4.02 -22.24
CA PRO A 223 -16.77 -4.96 -22.32
C PRO A 223 -16.42 -6.30 -22.98
#